data_5027aa820df4999c63b7fec8c8fea38a
#
_entry.id   5027aa820df4999c63b7fec8c8fea38a
#
_cell.length_a   1.000
_cell.length_b   1.000
_cell.length_c   1.000
_cell.angle_alpha   90.00
_cell.angle_beta   90.00
_cell.angle_gamma   90.00
#
_symmetry.space_group_name_H-M   'P 1'
#
loop_
_entity.id
_entity.type
_entity.pdbx_description
1 polymer ?
#
loop_
_entity_poly.entity_id
_entity_poly.type
_entity_poly.pdbx_seq_one_letter_code
_entity_poly.pdbx_strand_id
1 'polypeptide(L)'
;IMARWPEIRVPDNYIGLFETDSGFLRSELAIKTWIQLAKEAGCAQLFNCPVTAIRHDDDGVTIETADGEYQGKKAIVCAGTWVKDLLPELPVQPVRKVFAWYQADGRYSVKNKFPAFTGELPNGDQYYGFPAENDALKIGKHNGGQVIHSADERVPFAEVVSDGSEAFPFLRNVLPGIGCCLYGAACTYDNSPDEDFIIDTLPGHDNTLLITGLSGHGFKFASVLGEIAADFAQDKKSDFDLTPFRLSRFQ
;
A
#
# COMPACT_ATOMS: atom_id res chain seq x y z
N ILE A 1 13.07 22.27 -11.60
CA ILE A 1 13.21 20.83 -11.78
C ILE A 1 14.18 20.54 -12.91
N MET A 2 13.91 20.95 -14.14
CA MET A 2 14.74 20.64 -15.32
C MET A 2 16.19 21.11 -15.21
N ALA A 3 16.49 22.20 -14.49
CA ALA A 3 17.87 22.61 -14.23
C ALA A 3 18.64 21.63 -13.33
N ARG A 4 17.93 20.87 -12.47
CA ARG A 4 18.52 19.89 -11.57
C ARG A 4 18.49 18.47 -12.14
N TRP A 5 17.42 18.14 -12.86
CA TRP A 5 17.20 16.86 -13.52
C TRP A 5 16.78 17.09 -14.96
N PRO A 6 17.74 17.27 -15.88
CA PRO A 6 17.45 17.54 -17.29
C PRO A 6 16.77 16.36 -18.00
N GLU A 7 16.76 15.18 -17.38
CA GLU A 7 16.06 14.00 -17.86
C GLU A 7 14.53 14.10 -17.68
N ILE A 8 14.08 14.97 -16.76
CA ILE A 8 12.65 15.19 -16.49
C ILE A 8 12.17 16.34 -17.36
N ARG A 9 11.18 16.10 -18.19
CA ARG A 9 10.46 17.16 -18.91
C ARG A 9 9.27 17.62 -18.07
N VAL A 10 9.21 18.90 -17.79
CA VAL A 10 8.07 19.54 -17.14
C VAL A 10 7.42 20.46 -18.16
N PRO A 11 6.17 20.24 -18.59
CA PRO A 11 5.45 21.14 -19.49
C PRO A 11 5.33 22.56 -18.91
N ASP A 12 5.27 23.58 -19.77
CA ASP A 12 5.30 25.01 -19.35
C ASP A 12 4.16 25.42 -18.40
N ASN A 13 3.04 24.71 -18.47
CA ASN A 13 1.87 24.95 -17.61
C ASN A 13 1.85 24.11 -16.32
N TYR A 14 2.95 23.39 -16.03
CA TYR A 14 3.10 22.59 -14.82
C TYR A 14 3.99 23.27 -13.80
N ILE A 15 3.73 22.99 -12.55
CA ILE A 15 4.63 23.33 -11.46
C ILE A 15 5.31 22.08 -10.94
N GLY A 16 6.50 22.21 -10.40
CA GLY A 16 7.19 21.14 -9.69
C GLY A 16 7.50 21.57 -8.27
N LEU A 17 7.14 20.70 -7.31
CA LEU A 17 7.54 20.83 -5.92
C LEU A 17 8.69 19.86 -5.64
N PHE A 18 9.73 20.35 -4.99
CA PHE A 18 10.82 19.50 -4.52
C PHE A 18 10.94 19.57 -3.00
N GLU A 19 10.90 18.39 -2.38
CA GLU A 19 11.08 18.22 -0.95
C GLU A 19 12.41 17.50 -0.69
N THR A 20 13.29 18.14 0.08
CA THR A 20 14.64 17.62 0.35
C THR A 20 14.66 16.44 1.29
N ASP A 21 13.67 16.36 2.19
CA ASP A 21 13.58 15.36 3.25
C ASP A 21 12.72 14.16 2.85
N SER A 22 12.18 14.18 1.64
CA SER A 22 11.45 13.05 1.05
C SER A 22 12.41 11.98 0.55
N GLY A 23 11.87 10.76 0.41
CA GLY A 23 12.63 9.62 -0.08
C GLY A 23 11.72 8.46 -0.46
N PHE A 24 12.30 7.27 -0.49
CA PHE A 24 11.57 6.02 -0.69
C PHE A 24 12.02 4.94 0.27
N LEU A 25 11.13 4.00 0.55
CA LEU A 25 11.38 2.87 1.44
C LEU A 25 11.63 1.60 0.63
N ARG A 26 12.59 0.80 1.09
CA ARG A 26 12.79 -0.59 0.62
C ARG A 26 11.82 -1.49 1.37
N SER A 27 10.60 -1.59 0.87
CA SER A 27 9.47 -2.23 1.57
C SER A 27 9.75 -3.68 1.95
N GLU A 28 10.32 -4.46 1.05
CA GLU A 28 10.63 -5.87 1.30
C GLU A 28 11.68 -6.04 2.41
N LEU A 29 12.69 -5.17 2.43
CA LEU A 29 13.71 -5.18 3.47
C LEU A 29 13.12 -4.76 4.82
N ALA A 30 12.29 -3.72 4.84
CA ALA A 30 11.61 -3.26 6.04
C ALA A 30 10.72 -4.36 6.64
N ILE A 31 9.88 -5.00 5.83
CA ILE A 31 9.02 -6.11 6.27
C ILE A 31 9.85 -7.27 6.82
N LYS A 32 10.89 -7.68 6.11
CA LYS A 32 11.78 -8.76 6.57
C LYS A 32 12.42 -8.43 7.92
N THR A 33 12.84 -7.18 8.11
CA THR A 33 13.45 -6.72 9.35
C THR A 33 12.43 -6.72 10.49
N TRP A 34 11.21 -6.22 10.28
CA TRP A 34 10.17 -6.23 11.30
C TRP A 34 9.75 -7.64 11.70
N ILE A 35 9.61 -8.57 10.74
CA ILE A 35 9.34 -9.98 11.02
C ILE A 35 10.43 -10.57 11.91
N GLN A 36 11.70 -10.30 11.60
CA GLN A 36 12.81 -10.79 12.41
C GLN A 36 12.81 -10.19 13.83
N LEU A 37 12.64 -8.89 13.96
CA LEU A 37 12.58 -8.20 15.26
C LEU A 37 11.39 -8.69 16.12
N ALA A 38 10.24 -8.89 15.51
CA ALA A 38 9.07 -9.43 16.22
C ALA A 38 9.35 -10.86 16.73
N LYS A 39 9.99 -11.69 15.93
CA LYS A 39 10.40 -13.04 16.34
C LYS A 39 11.39 -12.99 17.52
N GLU A 40 12.39 -12.13 17.45
CA GLU A 40 13.38 -11.94 18.53
C GLU A 40 12.74 -11.44 19.82
N ALA A 41 11.66 -10.64 19.71
CA ALA A 41 10.85 -10.19 20.82
C ALA A 41 9.87 -11.25 21.37
N GLY A 42 9.88 -12.48 20.83
CA GLY A 42 9.04 -13.59 21.29
C GLY A 42 7.64 -13.65 20.65
N CYS A 43 7.38 -12.89 19.59
CA CYS A 43 6.12 -12.97 18.86
C CYS A 43 6.01 -14.31 18.12
N ALA A 44 4.96 -15.08 18.39
CA ALA A 44 4.63 -16.26 17.60
C ALA A 44 4.14 -15.82 16.21
N GLN A 45 4.68 -16.43 15.16
CA GLN A 45 4.35 -16.10 13.79
C GLN A 45 3.88 -17.34 13.04
N LEU A 46 2.71 -17.27 12.45
CA LEU A 46 2.10 -18.34 11.69
C LEU A 46 2.02 -17.92 10.22
N PHE A 47 2.76 -18.60 9.37
CA PHE A 47 2.74 -18.37 7.93
C PHE A 47 1.95 -19.48 7.25
N ASN A 48 1.33 -19.18 6.11
CA ASN A 48 0.47 -20.11 5.37
C ASN A 48 -0.68 -20.66 6.24
N CYS A 49 -1.20 -19.83 7.13
CA CYS A 49 -2.28 -20.13 8.06
C CYS A 49 -3.46 -19.17 7.79
N PRO A 50 -4.28 -19.42 6.77
CA PRO A 50 -5.41 -18.56 6.43
C PRO A 50 -6.40 -18.48 7.58
N VAL A 51 -6.76 -17.24 7.95
CA VAL A 51 -7.85 -16.97 8.87
C VAL A 51 -9.17 -17.10 8.11
N THR A 52 -10.09 -17.91 8.64
CA THR A 52 -11.38 -18.18 8.03
C THR A 52 -12.54 -17.47 8.72
N ALA A 53 -12.40 -17.16 10.02
CA ALA A 53 -13.40 -16.38 10.76
C ALA A 53 -12.78 -15.69 11.97
N ILE A 54 -13.48 -14.65 12.44
CA ILE A 54 -13.22 -13.95 13.69
C ILE A 54 -14.50 -14.05 14.51
N ARG A 55 -14.41 -14.66 15.68
CA ARG A 55 -15.53 -14.74 16.63
C ARG A 55 -15.24 -13.95 17.89
N HIS A 56 -16.26 -13.37 18.47
CA HIS A 56 -16.19 -12.62 19.70
C HIS A 56 -17.08 -13.29 20.75
N ASP A 57 -16.58 -13.38 21.96
CA ASP A 57 -17.29 -13.87 23.13
C ASP A 57 -17.00 -12.98 24.34
N ASP A 58 -17.58 -13.31 25.49
CA ASP A 58 -17.41 -12.51 26.73
C ASP A 58 -15.97 -12.50 27.26
N ASP A 59 -15.15 -13.48 26.85
CA ASP A 59 -13.77 -13.67 27.32
C ASP A 59 -12.72 -13.09 26.36
N GLY A 60 -13.11 -12.75 25.12
CA GLY A 60 -12.17 -12.18 24.15
C GLY A 60 -12.50 -12.41 22.67
N VAL A 61 -11.48 -12.74 21.90
CA VAL A 61 -11.56 -12.96 20.45
C VAL A 61 -10.99 -14.32 20.11
N THR A 62 -11.72 -15.09 19.32
CA THR A 62 -11.28 -16.36 18.76
C THR A 62 -11.06 -16.21 17.26
N ILE A 63 -9.87 -16.55 16.81
CA ILE A 63 -9.47 -16.56 15.40
C ILE A 63 -9.50 -17.99 14.91
N GLU A 64 -10.36 -18.28 13.91
CA GLU A 64 -10.45 -19.59 13.29
C GLU A 64 -9.52 -19.70 12.08
N THR A 65 -8.87 -20.83 11.97
CA THR A 65 -8.01 -21.20 10.83
C THR A 65 -8.26 -22.67 10.45
N ALA A 66 -7.76 -23.09 9.31
CA ALA A 66 -7.81 -24.50 8.90
C ALA A 66 -7.02 -25.43 9.86
N ASP A 67 -6.04 -24.89 10.58
CA ASP A 67 -5.15 -25.64 11.47
C ASP A 67 -5.61 -25.64 12.93
N GLY A 68 -6.68 -24.90 13.27
CA GLY A 68 -7.22 -24.78 14.62
C GLY A 68 -7.66 -23.36 14.97
N GLU A 69 -7.94 -23.18 16.27
CA GLU A 69 -8.43 -21.92 16.84
C GLU A 69 -7.35 -21.29 17.73
N TYR A 70 -7.27 -19.96 17.67
CA TYR A 70 -6.38 -19.17 18.50
C TYR A 70 -7.19 -18.15 19.28
N GLN A 71 -6.97 -18.07 20.59
CA GLN A 71 -7.72 -17.18 21.48
C GLN A 71 -6.82 -16.04 21.97
N GLY A 72 -7.38 -14.85 22.06
CA GLY A 72 -6.73 -13.66 22.57
C GLY A 72 -7.71 -12.72 23.25
N LYS A 73 -7.22 -11.86 24.12
CA LYS A 73 -8.05 -10.79 24.71
C LYS A 73 -8.45 -9.74 23.70
N LYS A 74 -7.55 -9.49 22.73
CA LYS A 74 -7.74 -8.49 21.67
C LYS A 74 -7.27 -9.01 20.33
N ALA A 75 -7.84 -8.50 19.27
CA ALA A 75 -7.40 -8.72 17.89
C ALA A 75 -7.07 -7.39 17.20
N ILE A 76 -6.11 -7.44 16.29
CA ILE A 76 -5.78 -6.34 15.39
C ILE A 76 -5.85 -6.89 13.97
N VAL A 77 -6.81 -6.41 13.18
CA VAL A 77 -7.10 -6.90 11.84
C VAL A 77 -6.43 -6.00 10.82
N CYS A 78 -5.35 -6.51 10.21
CA CYS A 78 -4.58 -5.87 9.15
C CYS A 78 -4.58 -6.76 7.90
N ALA A 79 -5.76 -7.27 7.51
CA ALA A 79 -5.91 -8.35 6.53
C ALA A 79 -5.79 -7.89 5.06
N GLY A 80 -5.56 -6.58 4.79
CA GLY A 80 -5.49 -6.05 3.42
C GLY A 80 -6.72 -6.48 2.61
N THR A 81 -6.52 -6.96 1.40
CA THR A 81 -7.60 -7.37 0.49
C THR A 81 -8.52 -8.44 1.07
N TRP A 82 -7.99 -9.34 1.91
CA TRP A 82 -8.78 -10.40 2.55
C TRP A 82 -9.74 -9.89 3.64
N VAL A 83 -9.67 -8.60 3.99
CA VAL A 83 -10.62 -8.04 4.97
C VAL A 83 -12.08 -8.18 4.52
N LYS A 84 -12.33 -8.14 3.21
CA LYS A 84 -13.68 -8.32 2.65
C LYS A 84 -14.21 -9.74 2.81
N ASP A 85 -13.34 -10.74 2.83
CA ASP A 85 -13.73 -12.14 3.05
C ASP A 85 -14.10 -12.39 4.53
N LEU A 86 -13.44 -11.66 5.45
CA LEU A 86 -13.68 -11.77 6.88
C LEU A 86 -14.80 -10.85 7.38
N LEU A 87 -14.91 -9.66 6.82
CA LEU A 87 -15.81 -8.58 7.25
C LEU A 87 -16.42 -7.91 6.00
N PRO A 88 -17.35 -8.55 5.32
CA PRO A 88 -17.88 -8.12 4.01
C PRO A 88 -18.64 -6.79 4.05
N GLU A 89 -19.12 -6.36 5.22
CA GLU A 89 -19.84 -5.10 5.42
C GLU A 89 -18.93 -3.87 5.43
N LEU A 90 -17.62 -4.04 5.58
CA LEU A 90 -16.69 -2.89 5.58
C LEU A 90 -16.73 -2.16 4.24
N PRO A 91 -16.73 -0.81 4.26
CA PRO A 91 -16.78 0.02 3.07
C PRO A 91 -15.41 0.10 2.39
N VAL A 92 -14.86 -1.05 2.01
CA VAL A 92 -13.56 -1.18 1.34
C VAL A 92 -13.76 -1.81 -0.02
N GLN A 93 -13.20 -1.19 -1.06
CA GLN A 93 -13.24 -1.70 -2.43
C GLN A 93 -11.85 -2.11 -2.89
N PRO A 94 -11.57 -3.41 -3.03
CA PRO A 94 -10.32 -3.88 -3.61
C PRO A 94 -10.21 -3.50 -5.09
N VAL A 95 -9.03 -3.03 -5.49
CA VAL A 95 -8.72 -2.63 -6.87
C VAL A 95 -7.38 -3.23 -7.27
N ARG A 96 -7.38 -4.05 -8.33
CA ARG A 96 -6.15 -4.55 -8.94
C ARG A 96 -5.39 -3.39 -9.55
N LYS A 97 -4.12 -3.26 -9.19
CA LYS A 97 -3.17 -2.27 -9.68
C LYS A 97 -1.98 -2.97 -10.29
N VAL A 98 -1.29 -2.28 -11.19
CA VAL A 98 -0.01 -2.75 -11.72
C VAL A 98 1.06 -1.69 -11.58
N PHE A 99 2.27 -2.15 -11.45
CA PHE A 99 3.48 -1.36 -11.59
C PHE A 99 4.51 -2.17 -12.37
N ALA A 100 5.37 -1.46 -13.08
CA ALA A 100 6.33 -2.14 -13.92
C ALA A 100 7.70 -1.46 -13.88
N TRP A 101 8.70 -2.20 -14.30
CA TRP A 101 10.06 -1.73 -14.48
C TRP A 101 10.35 -1.56 -15.95
N TYR A 102 10.88 -0.41 -16.28
CA TYR A 102 11.21 -0.02 -17.65
C TYR A 102 12.71 0.18 -17.78
N GLN A 103 13.24 -0.18 -18.93
CA GLN A 103 14.65 0.02 -19.22
C GLN A 103 15.03 1.49 -19.04
N ALA A 104 16.07 1.74 -18.23
CA ALA A 104 16.58 3.06 -17.92
C ALA A 104 18.10 3.01 -17.88
N ASP A 105 18.75 4.09 -18.30
CA ASP A 105 20.20 4.20 -18.16
C ASP A 105 20.60 4.86 -16.83
N GLY A 106 21.90 4.96 -16.60
CA GLY A 106 22.46 5.47 -15.34
C GLY A 106 22.01 6.89 -14.96
N ARG A 107 21.54 7.71 -15.91
CA ARG A 107 21.04 9.07 -15.62
C ARG A 107 19.87 9.05 -14.65
N TYR A 108 19.03 8.03 -14.73
CA TYR A 108 17.86 7.83 -13.87
C TYR A 108 18.17 7.13 -12.54
N SER A 109 19.43 6.89 -12.23
CA SER A 109 19.82 6.09 -11.07
C SER A 109 19.93 6.90 -9.77
N VAL A 110 19.84 6.22 -8.63
CA VAL A 110 20.14 6.79 -7.31
C VAL A 110 21.57 7.35 -7.25
N LYS A 111 22.53 6.72 -7.93
CA LYS A 111 23.94 7.19 -7.97
C LYS A 111 24.06 8.59 -8.58
N ASN A 112 23.21 8.89 -9.55
CA ASN A 112 23.11 10.20 -10.18
C ASN A 112 22.07 11.11 -9.53
N LYS A 113 21.60 10.74 -8.32
CA LYS A 113 20.65 11.52 -7.52
C LYS A 113 19.31 11.77 -8.23
N PHE A 114 18.91 10.85 -9.11
CA PHE A 114 17.57 10.91 -9.68
C PHE A 114 16.54 10.68 -8.56
N PRO A 115 15.46 11.47 -8.46
CA PRO A 115 14.54 11.43 -7.32
C PRO A 115 13.53 10.30 -7.46
N ALA A 116 12.93 9.89 -6.33
CA ALA A 116 11.57 9.37 -6.36
C ALA A 116 10.63 10.52 -6.70
N PHE A 117 9.54 10.22 -7.39
CA PHE A 117 8.65 11.26 -7.90
C PHE A 117 7.19 10.81 -7.91
N THR A 118 6.32 11.79 -7.85
CA THR A 118 4.91 11.68 -8.26
C THR A 118 4.67 12.72 -9.35
N GLY A 119 3.72 12.46 -10.22
CA GLY A 119 3.35 13.39 -11.28
C GLY A 119 1.94 13.14 -11.78
N GLU A 120 1.30 14.21 -12.21
CA GLU A 120 -0.06 14.17 -12.75
C GLU A 120 -0.04 14.69 -14.19
N LEU A 121 -0.78 14.03 -15.07
CA LEU A 121 -1.00 14.48 -16.44
C LEU A 121 -2.25 15.35 -16.55
N PRO A 122 -2.42 16.16 -17.62
CA PRO A 122 -3.58 17.05 -17.78
C PRO A 122 -4.95 16.37 -17.75
N ASN A 123 -5.00 15.07 -18.02
CA ASN A 123 -6.21 14.26 -17.95
C ASN A 123 -6.51 13.72 -16.55
N GLY A 124 -5.74 14.12 -15.53
CA GLY A 124 -5.90 13.68 -14.14
C GLY A 124 -5.25 12.33 -13.82
N ASP A 125 -4.54 11.71 -14.77
CA ASP A 125 -3.80 10.48 -14.50
C ASP A 125 -2.60 10.74 -13.60
N GLN A 126 -2.53 10.06 -12.46
CA GLN A 126 -1.49 10.21 -11.46
C GLN A 126 -0.51 9.04 -11.50
N TYR A 127 0.76 9.37 -11.52
CA TYR A 127 1.85 8.39 -11.57
C TYR A 127 2.84 8.60 -10.43
N TYR A 128 3.48 7.52 -10.02
CA TYR A 128 4.60 7.55 -9.08
C TYR A 128 5.73 6.69 -9.61
N GLY A 129 6.96 7.06 -9.29
CA GLY A 129 8.11 6.27 -9.73
C GLY A 129 9.30 6.43 -8.80
N PHE A 130 10.26 5.54 -9.01
CA PHE A 130 11.46 5.43 -8.20
C PHE A 130 12.70 5.47 -9.09
N PRO A 131 13.85 5.92 -8.56
CA PRO A 131 15.11 5.88 -9.31
C PRO A 131 15.42 4.49 -9.84
N ALA A 132 16.11 4.45 -10.97
CA ALA A 132 16.54 3.19 -11.57
C ALA A 132 17.56 2.46 -10.68
N GLU A 133 17.32 1.17 -10.51
CA GLU A 133 18.25 0.20 -9.95
C GLU A 133 18.46 -0.91 -10.99
N ASN A 134 19.73 -1.30 -11.20
CA ASN A 134 20.10 -2.30 -12.21
C ASN A 134 19.50 -1.98 -13.61
N ASP A 135 19.61 -0.74 -14.04
CA ASP A 135 19.10 -0.23 -15.31
C ASP A 135 17.58 -0.39 -15.53
N ALA A 136 16.83 -0.47 -14.45
CA ALA A 136 15.37 -0.59 -14.46
C ALA A 136 14.72 0.47 -13.54
N LEU A 137 13.89 1.35 -14.11
CA LEU A 137 13.11 2.36 -13.39
C LEU A 137 11.71 1.81 -13.12
N LYS A 138 11.31 1.81 -11.85
CA LYS A 138 9.96 1.40 -11.44
C LYS A 138 8.99 2.56 -11.53
N ILE A 139 7.82 2.32 -12.14
CA ILE A 139 6.72 3.27 -12.21
C ILE A 139 5.37 2.54 -12.14
N GLY A 140 4.39 3.18 -11.54
CA GLY A 140 2.99 2.75 -11.53
C GLY A 140 2.03 3.92 -11.66
N LYS A 141 0.81 3.64 -12.12
CA LYS A 141 -0.29 4.60 -12.10
C LYS A 141 -1.03 4.49 -10.76
N HIS A 142 -1.17 5.63 -10.07
CA HIS A 142 -1.77 5.64 -8.73
C HIS A 142 -3.28 5.52 -8.78
N ASN A 143 -3.96 6.31 -9.59
CA ASN A 143 -5.42 6.27 -9.75
C ASN A 143 -5.89 5.26 -10.81
N GLY A 144 -7.20 5.01 -10.90
CA GLY A 144 -7.76 3.98 -11.77
C GLY A 144 -7.45 2.55 -11.29
N GLY A 145 -7.33 1.61 -12.21
CA GLY A 145 -7.15 0.18 -11.94
C GLY A 145 -8.42 -0.61 -12.22
N GLN A 146 -8.43 -1.89 -11.86
CA GLN A 146 -9.54 -2.81 -12.10
C GLN A 146 -10.18 -3.20 -10.77
N VAL A 147 -11.47 -2.89 -10.61
CA VAL A 147 -12.24 -3.35 -9.44
C VAL A 147 -12.25 -4.86 -9.41
N ILE A 148 -11.96 -5.42 -8.25
CA ILE A 148 -12.05 -6.85 -7.95
C ILE A 148 -12.87 -7.04 -6.67
N HIS A 149 -13.43 -8.23 -6.46
CA HIS A 149 -14.29 -8.50 -5.31
C HIS A 149 -13.62 -9.40 -4.27
N SER A 150 -12.56 -10.10 -4.67
CA SER A 150 -11.75 -10.93 -3.78
C SER A 150 -10.27 -10.88 -4.19
N ALA A 151 -9.38 -11.32 -3.30
CA ALA A 151 -7.95 -11.43 -3.58
C ALA A 151 -7.64 -12.40 -4.73
N ASP A 152 -8.47 -13.43 -4.92
CA ASP A 152 -8.31 -14.46 -5.95
C ASP A 152 -8.60 -13.94 -7.36
N GLU A 153 -9.36 -12.86 -7.50
CA GLU A 153 -9.61 -12.21 -8.79
C GLU A 153 -8.42 -11.39 -9.30
N ARG A 154 -7.38 -11.23 -8.49
CA ARG A 154 -6.16 -10.50 -8.89
C ARG A 154 -5.32 -11.31 -9.86
N VAL A 155 -5.61 -11.21 -11.14
CA VAL A 155 -4.81 -11.85 -12.19
C VAL A 155 -3.36 -11.31 -12.20
N PRO A 156 -2.35 -12.14 -12.51
CA PRO A 156 -0.95 -11.74 -12.61
C PRO A 156 -0.72 -10.60 -13.61
N PHE A 157 0.45 -9.96 -13.51
CA PHE A 157 0.90 -8.99 -14.50
C PHE A 157 1.10 -9.68 -15.87
N ALA A 158 0.80 -8.95 -16.94
CA ALA A 158 0.83 -9.37 -18.35
C ALA A 158 -0.33 -10.26 -18.80
N GLU A 159 -1.24 -10.67 -17.94
CA GLU A 159 -2.50 -11.30 -18.35
C GLU A 159 -3.53 -10.28 -18.86
N VAL A 160 -3.36 -9.01 -18.51
CA VAL A 160 -4.15 -7.90 -19.06
C VAL A 160 -3.31 -7.13 -20.08
N VAL A 161 -3.82 -6.97 -21.29
CA VAL A 161 -3.08 -6.39 -22.44
C VAL A 161 -2.49 -5.02 -22.13
N SER A 162 -3.14 -4.20 -21.31
CA SER A 162 -2.69 -2.84 -20.99
C SER A 162 -1.58 -2.78 -19.95
N ASP A 163 -1.32 -3.84 -19.19
CA ASP A 163 -0.44 -3.82 -18.02
C ASP A 163 0.96 -3.22 -18.31
N GLY A 164 1.60 -3.64 -19.39
CA GLY A 164 2.93 -3.16 -19.76
C GLY A 164 2.96 -1.78 -20.43
N SER A 165 1.80 -1.21 -20.75
CA SER A 165 1.67 0.07 -21.48
C SER A 165 1.03 1.19 -20.66
N GLU A 166 0.51 0.90 -19.48
CA GLU A 166 -0.24 1.87 -18.67
C GLU A 166 0.58 3.13 -18.34
N ALA A 167 1.89 3.01 -18.16
CA ALA A 167 2.77 4.14 -17.86
C ALA A 167 3.28 4.90 -19.09
N PHE A 168 3.06 4.41 -20.32
CA PHE A 168 3.59 5.04 -21.54
C PHE A 168 3.17 6.51 -21.74
N PRO A 169 1.93 6.92 -21.43
CA PRO A 169 1.57 8.34 -21.54
C PRO A 169 2.47 9.24 -20.70
N PHE A 170 2.75 8.85 -19.46
CA PHE A 170 3.64 9.59 -18.58
C PHE A 170 5.10 9.53 -19.07
N LEU A 171 5.60 8.35 -19.38
CA LEU A 171 6.99 8.16 -19.82
C LEU A 171 7.31 8.99 -21.04
N ARG A 172 6.45 9.00 -22.05
CA ARG A 172 6.66 9.77 -23.29
C ARG A 172 6.69 11.27 -23.07
N ASN A 173 5.84 11.77 -22.16
CA ASN A 173 5.69 13.19 -21.91
C ASN A 173 6.72 13.72 -20.92
N VAL A 174 7.06 12.96 -19.88
CA VAL A 174 7.83 13.42 -18.72
C VAL A 174 9.21 12.79 -18.65
N LEU A 175 9.38 11.53 -19.04
CA LEU A 175 10.64 10.76 -18.95
C LEU A 175 11.02 10.14 -20.30
N PRO A 176 11.30 10.95 -21.32
CA PRO A 176 11.43 10.46 -22.71
C PRO A 176 12.62 9.54 -22.98
N GLY A 177 13.58 9.46 -22.05
CA GLY A 177 14.74 8.57 -22.15
C GLY A 177 14.50 7.15 -21.61
N ILE A 178 13.32 6.87 -21.08
CA ILE A 178 12.95 5.54 -20.59
C ILE A 178 12.56 4.64 -21.77
N GLY A 179 13.05 3.39 -21.76
CA GLY A 179 12.86 2.41 -22.82
C GLY A 179 11.63 1.51 -22.64
N CYS A 180 11.75 0.26 -23.09
CA CYS A 180 10.66 -0.70 -23.05
C CYS A 180 10.36 -1.20 -21.63
N CYS A 181 9.15 -1.73 -21.43
CA CYS A 181 8.78 -2.48 -20.24
C CYS A 181 9.60 -3.78 -20.19
N LEU A 182 10.26 -4.03 -19.08
CA LEU A 182 11.07 -5.23 -18.85
C LEU A 182 10.26 -6.32 -18.14
N TYR A 183 9.56 -5.95 -17.07
CA TYR A 183 8.70 -6.82 -16.28
C TYR A 183 7.79 -5.96 -15.40
N GLY A 184 6.84 -6.60 -14.73
CA GLY A 184 5.94 -5.91 -13.80
C GLY A 184 5.33 -6.86 -12.79
N ALA A 185 4.51 -6.31 -11.92
CA ALA A 185 3.74 -7.06 -10.95
C ALA A 185 2.36 -6.46 -10.74
N ALA A 186 1.40 -7.31 -10.38
CA ALA A 186 0.10 -6.88 -9.93
C ALA A 186 0.07 -6.82 -8.40
N CYS A 187 -0.57 -5.79 -7.86
CA CYS A 187 -0.88 -5.64 -6.45
C CYS A 187 -2.35 -5.27 -6.28
N THR A 188 -2.76 -5.05 -5.05
CA THR A 188 -4.12 -4.59 -4.73
C THR A 188 -4.03 -3.31 -3.91
N TYR A 189 -4.87 -2.34 -4.23
CA TYR A 189 -5.25 -1.27 -3.33
C TYR A 189 -6.59 -1.63 -2.70
N ASP A 190 -6.73 -1.37 -1.42
CA ASP A 190 -7.97 -1.54 -0.68
C ASP A 190 -8.50 -0.15 -0.38
N ASN A 191 -9.31 0.37 -1.31
CA ASN A 191 -9.77 1.74 -1.25
C ASN A 191 -10.99 1.87 -0.32
N SER A 192 -10.91 2.80 0.62
CA SER A 192 -12.08 3.35 1.30
C SER A 192 -12.83 4.32 0.37
N PRO A 193 -14.08 4.72 0.67
CA PRO A 193 -14.86 5.61 -0.20
C PRO A 193 -14.25 7.00 -0.41
N ASP A 194 -13.49 7.49 0.57
CA ASP A 194 -12.81 8.79 0.55
C ASP A 194 -11.30 8.68 0.36
N GLU A 195 -10.80 7.46 0.16
CA GLU A 195 -9.39 7.12 0.02
C GLU A 195 -8.54 7.40 1.28
N ASP A 196 -9.13 7.80 2.39
CA ASP A 196 -8.49 7.90 3.70
C ASP A 196 -8.53 6.56 4.45
N PHE A 197 -7.61 6.36 5.40
CA PHE A 197 -7.48 5.11 6.16
C PHE A 197 -8.71 4.81 7.02
N ILE A 198 -8.93 3.54 7.32
CA ILE A 198 -9.86 3.09 8.35
C ILE A 198 -9.04 2.57 9.52
N ILE A 199 -9.11 3.27 10.66
CA ILE A 199 -8.46 2.93 11.92
C ILE A 199 -9.51 3.11 13.01
N ASP A 200 -10.20 2.03 13.38
CA ASP A 200 -11.32 2.06 14.32
C ASP A 200 -11.51 0.70 14.98
N THR A 201 -12.24 0.65 16.07
CA THR A 201 -12.72 -0.62 16.60
C THR A 201 -13.84 -1.19 15.73
N LEU A 202 -13.92 -2.52 15.66
CA LEU A 202 -15.00 -3.18 14.96
C LEU A 202 -16.34 -2.85 15.64
N PRO A 203 -17.37 -2.36 14.94
CA PRO A 203 -18.65 -2.01 15.53
C PRO A 203 -19.24 -3.14 16.38
N GLY A 204 -19.51 -2.82 17.65
CA GLY A 204 -20.00 -3.79 18.64
C GLY A 204 -18.91 -4.65 19.31
N HIS A 205 -17.64 -4.46 18.97
CA HIS A 205 -16.52 -5.25 19.50
C HIS A 205 -15.30 -4.39 19.81
N ASP A 206 -15.29 -3.74 20.95
CA ASP A 206 -14.23 -2.82 21.39
C ASP A 206 -12.87 -3.49 21.59
N ASN A 207 -12.81 -4.81 21.59
CA ASN A 207 -11.59 -5.61 21.71
C ASN A 207 -10.96 -5.97 20.36
N THR A 208 -11.48 -5.44 19.24
CA THR A 208 -10.94 -5.67 17.89
C THR A 208 -10.67 -4.36 17.17
N LEU A 209 -9.39 -4.08 16.91
CA LEU A 209 -8.95 -2.93 16.12
C LEU A 209 -8.88 -3.31 14.63
N LEU A 210 -9.43 -2.48 13.78
CA LEU A 210 -9.28 -2.53 12.32
C LEU A 210 -8.25 -1.51 11.86
N ILE A 211 -7.29 -1.94 11.03
CA ILE A 211 -6.39 -1.08 10.27
C ILE A 211 -6.48 -1.55 8.82
N THR A 212 -7.30 -0.88 8.03
CA THR A 212 -7.65 -1.28 6.66
C THR A 212 -7.97 -0.08 5.78
N GLY A 213 -8.36 -0.29 4.52
CA GLY A 213 -8.70 0.78 3.61
C GLY A 213 -7.54 1.76 3.40
N LEU A 214 -6.29 1.26 3.33
CA LEU A 214 -5.09 2.12 3.25
C LEU A 214 -4.87 2.70 1.86
N SER A 215 -5.77 2.46 0.92
CA SER A 215 -5.95 3.14 -0.37
C SER A 215 -4.66 3.32 -1.19
N GLY A 216 -3.76 2.32 -1.11
CA GLY A 216 -2.52 2.28 -1.87
C GLY A 216 -1.37 3.17 -1.36
N HIS A 217 -1.54 3.88 -0.24
CA HIS A 217 -0.50 4.78 0.28
C HIS A 217 -0.15 4.57 1.77
N GLY A 218 -0.56 3.46 2.37
CA GLY A 218 -0.37 3.18 3.80
C GLY A 218 1.02 2.78 4.23
N PHE A 219 1.87 2.21 3.34
CA PHE A 219 3.14 1.61 3.77
C PHE A 219 4.08 2.60 4.47
N LYS A 220 4.15 3.85 4.01
CA LYS A 220 4.96 4.89 4.65
C LYS A 220 4.55 5.21 6.10
N PHE A 221 3.34 4.84 6.50
CA PHE A 221 2.80 5.00 7.84
C PHE A 221 2.91 3.75 8.72
N ALA A 222 3.49 2.65 8.22
CA ALA A 222 3.47 1.36 8.91
C ALA A 222 4.07 1.41 10.33
N SER A 223 5.07 2.27 10.59
CA SER A 223 5.64 2.45 11.93
C SER A 223 4.64 3.08 12.90
N VAL A 224 3.96 4.15 12.49
CA VAL A 224 2.96 4.81 13.35
C VAL A 224 1.70 3.96 13.49
N LEU A 225 1.29 3.23 12.45
CA LEU A 225 0.19 2.26 12.56
C LEU A 225 0.52 1.14 13.54
N GLY A 226 1.78 0.71 13.57
CA GLY A 226 2.27 -0.26 14.55
C GLY A 226 2.25 0.27 15.99
N GLU A 227 2.56 1.55 16.19
CA GLU A 227 2.47 2.22 17.50
C GLU A 227 1.01 2.30 17.97
N ILE A 228 0.10 2.74 17.11
CA ILE A 228 -1.35 2.77 17.40
C ILE A 228 -1.87 1.37 17.77
N ALA A 229 -1.44 0.35 17.02
CA ALA A 229 -1.81 -1.04 17.31
C ALA A 229 -1.26 -1.52 18.68
N ALA A 230 -0.03 -1.14 19.03
CA ALA A 230 0.58 -1.48 20.30
C ALA A 230 -0.09 -0.77 21.48
N ASP A 231 -0.48 0.49 21.31
CA ASP A 231 -1.24 1.23 22.32
C ASP A 231 -2.59 0.59 22.57
N PHE A 232 -3.32 0.24 21.49
CA PHE A 232 -4.57 -0.49 21.60
C PHE A 232 -4.41 -1.82 22.34
N ALA A 233 -3.37 -2.60 21.99
CA ALA A 233 -3.13 -3.89 22.63
C ALA A 233 -2.86 -3.77 24.14
N GLN A 234 -2.32 -2.63 24.59
CA GLN A 234 -1.95 -2.36 25.97
C GLN A 234 -2.99 -1.54 26.76
N ASP A 235 -4.18 -1.28 26.21
CA ASP A 235 -5.22 -0.41 26.80
C ASP A 235 -4.73 1.04 27.03
N LYS A 236 -3.78 1.49 26.21
CA LYS A 236 -3.31 2.87 26.22
C LYS A 236 -4.10 3.72 25.24
N LYS A 237 -4.26 4.99 25.59
CA LYS A 237 -4.77 5.96 24.63
C LYS A 237 -3.67 6.32 23.64
N SER A 238 -3.97 6.27 22.36
CA SER A 238 -3.06 6.76 21.34
C SER A 238 -2.85 8.27 21.46
N ASP A 239 -1.62 8.73 21.22
CA ASP A 239 -1.29 10.15 21.13
C ASP A 239 -1.76 10.80 19.82
N PHE A 240 -2.19 9.99 18.86
CA PHE A 240 -2.68 10.45 17.57
C PHE A 240 -4.21 10.66 17.60
N ASP A 241 -4.68 11.71 16.93
CA ASP A 241 -6.11 11.90 16.69
C ASP A 241 -6.60 10.95 15.59
N LEU A 242 -7.31 9.90 15.99
CA LEU A 242 -7.88 8.91 15.08
C LEU A 242 -9.30 9.25 14.61
N THR A 243 -9.86 10.38 15.06
CA THR A 243 -11.23 10.80 14.70
C THR A 243 -11.48 10.83 13.19
N PRO A 244 -10.56 11.33 12.34
CA PRO A 244 -10.76 11.36 10.90
C PRO A 244 -10.81 9.97 10.24
N PHE A 245 -10.31 8.93 10.92
CA PHE A 245 -10.17 7.59 10.37
C PHE A 245 -11.25 6.61 10.84
N ARG A 246 -12.25 7.09 11.59
CA ARG A 246 -13.32 6.24 12.11
C ARG A 246 -14.31 5.80 11.04
N LEU A 247 -14.87 4.59 11.21
CA LEU A 247 -15.92 4.04 10.34
C LEU A 247 -17.20 4.90 10.35
N SER A 248 -17.49 5.57 11.46
CA SER A 248 -18.68 6.43 11.58
C SER A 248 -18.74 7.59 10.58
N ARG A 249 -17.63 7.94 9.94
CA ARG A 249 -17.60 8.97 8.87
C ARG A 249 -18.31 8.53 7.59
N PHE A 250 -18.63 7.26 7.46
CA PHE A 250 -19.36 6.70 6.31
C PHE A 250 -20.85 6.41 6.60
N GLN A 251 -21.33 6.79 7.79
CA GLN A 251 -22.72 6.59 8.21
C GLN A 251 -23.60 7.81 7.93
#